data_b431e28621ae9ad34dc6e1bf4c68c589
#
_entry.id   b431e28621ae9ad34dc6e1bf4c68c589
#
_cell.length_a   1.000
_cell.length_b   1.000
_cell.length_c   1.000
_cell.angle_alpha   90.00
_cell.angle_beta   90.00
_cell.angle_gamma   90.00
#
_symmetry.space_group_name_H-M   'P 1'
#
loop_
_entity.id
_entity.type
_entity.pdbx_description
1 polymer ?
#
loop_
_entity_poly.entity_id
_entity_poly.type
_entity_poly.pdbx_seq_one_letter_code
_entity_poly.pdbx_strand_id
1 'polypeptide(L)'
;MDTIIYGMGGGKMSDPRMTDHYQRIVDLAKTQFGIETPQVAIIPTAQFNGTHAKIGRGNMDFIDERFRNLGCDTQQILMGDVPAGESETRDRDIQDILRNAHAVFVLGGDTRYLLEVVRGRGLVATVESTLHDGKVMAGTSAGFIWLTKHCMSDAESFHSSPWRYIMLQGLGILPFAGNAHDNGPLPEGLVPQVSRREQFERHFAQLGELPGIAVDEFAAIEVRNFMCQPRSPDPAIGAHVLANGPNGIARRKIAPGTTVGLRNAASLRDFALSISD
;
A
#
# COMPACT_ATOMS: atom_id res chain seq x y z
N MET A 1 -1.55 -20.03 9.52
CA MET A 1 -1.52 -18.59 9.92
C MET A 1 -2.41 -17.80 8.99
N ASP A 2 -2.94 -16.68 9.46
CA ASP A 2 -3.77 -15.81 8.62
C ASP A 2 -2.90 -15.04 7.61
N THR A 3 -3.42 -14.83 6.40
CA THR A 3 -2.84 -13.83 5.49
C THR A 3 -3.27 -12.45 5.95
N ILE A 4 -2.31 -11.58 6.31
CA ILE A 4 -2.60 -10.24 6.82
C ILE A 4 -1.92 -9.19 5.95
N ILE A 5 -2.73 -8.27 5.39
CA ILE A 5 -2.23 -7.11 4.66
C ILE A 5 -2.77 -5.84 5.33
N TYR A 6 -1.90 -4.86 5.58
CA TYR A 6 -2.26 -3.57 6.15
C TYR A 6 -1.88 -2.45 5.18
N GLY A 7 -2.85 -2.00 4.40
CA GLY A 7 -2.65 -1.01 3.33
C GLY A 7 -3.06 0.40 3.75
N MET A 8 -2.10 1.32 3.85
CA MET A 8 -2.36 2.71 4.22
C MET A 8 -2.47 3.60 2.97
N GLY A 9 -3.46 4.50 2.97
CA GLY A 9 -3.69 5.41 1.86
C GLY A 9 -2.61 6.49 1.70
N GLY A 10 -1.82 6.74 2.72
CA GLY A 10 -0.75 7.74 2.70
C GLY A 10 -0.90 8.78 3.80
N GLY A 11 -0.22 9.89 3.64
CA GLY A 11 -0.13 10.98 4.60
C GLY A 11 1.31 11.21 5.06
N LYS A 12 1.56 12.35 5.69
CA LYS A 12 2.89 12.68 6.23
C LYS A 12 3.25 11.69 7.33
N MET A 13 4.35 10.94 7.17
CA MET A 13 4.76 9.87 8.10
C MET A 13 4.93 10.33 9.55
N SER A 14 5.35 11.59 9.77
CA SER A 14 5.51 12.17 11.09
C SER A 14 4.21 12.71 11.72
N ASP A 15 3.08 12.64 11.00
CA ASP A 15 1.78 13.07 11.55
C ASP A 15 1.34 12.12 12.67
N PRO A 16 0.84 12.62 13.81
CA PRO A 16 0.37 11.79 14.91
C PRO A 16 -0.66 10.72 14.50
N ARG A 17 -1.52 11.01 13.52
CA ARG A 17 -2.52 10.07 12.97
C ARG A 17 -1.90 8.79 12.39
N MET A 18 -0.64 8.85 11.94
CA MET A 18 0.08 7.67 11.44
C MET A 18 0.59 6.77 12.56
N THR A 19 0.73 7.27 13.79
CA THR A 19 1.27 6.50 14.91
C THR A 19 0.42 5.28 15.23
N ASP A 20 -0.90 5.43 15.23
CA ASP A 20 -1.84 4.33 15.50
C ASP A 20 -1.75 3.23 14.45
N HIS A 21 -1.45 3.59 13.19
CA HIS A 21 -1.25 2.61 12.13
C HIS A 21 0.04 1.81 12.32
N TYR A 22 1.15 2.44 12.69
CA TYR A 22 2.40 1.73 13.00
C TYR A 22 2.23 0.81 14.20
N GLN A 23 1.58 1.30 15.29
CA GLN A 23 1.26 0.46 16.45
C GLN A 23 0.40 -0.73 16.05
N ARG A 24 -0.63 -0.52 15.21
CA ARG A 24 -1.50 -1.61 14.74
C ARG A 24 -0.73 -2.71 13.99
N ILE A 25 0.23 -2.34 13.15
CA ILE A 25 1.09 -3.30 12.44
C ILE A 25 1.88 -4.16 13.43
N VAL A 26 2.44 -3.53 14.45
CA VAL A 26 3.18 -4.22 15.52
C VAL A 26 2.26 -5.17 16.29
N ASP A 27 1.07 -4.73 16.67
CA ASP A 27 0.08 -5.54 17.39
C ASP A 27 -0.39 -6.76 16.58
N LEU A 28 -0.56 -6.57 15.26
CA LEU A 28 -0.88 -7.66 14.34
C LEU A 28 0.22 -8.71 14.32
N ALA A 29 1.50 -8.29 14.23
CA ALA A 29 2.64 -9.19 14.25
C ALA A 29 2.77 -9.92 15.60
N LYS A 30 2.66 -9.19 16.72
CA LYS A 30 2.67 -9.78 18.06
C LYS A 30 1.60 -10.85 18.23
N THR A 31 0.36 -10.51 17.83
CA THR A 31 -0.78 -11.42 17.95
C THR A 31 -0.62 -12.65 17.05
N GLN A 32 -0.18 -12.46 15.80
CA GLN A 32 -0.07 -13.53 14.81
C GLN A 32 0.98 -14.58 15.21
N PHE A 33 2.09 -14.13 15.81
CA PHE A 33 3.24 -14.99 16.13
C PHE A 33 3.40 -15.29 17.62
N GLY A 34 2.60 -14.68 18.50
CA GLY A 34 2.70 -14.89 19.95
C GLY A 34 4.01 -14.40 20.54
N ILE A 35 4.52 -13.25 20.08
CA ILE A 35 5.84 -12.70 20.45
C ILE A 35 5.75 -11.29 21.00
N GLU A 36 6.71 -10.88 21.80
CA GLU A 36 6.77 -9.53 22.36
C GLU A 36 7.59 -8.55 21.50
N THR A 37 8.65 -9.04 20.85
CA THR A 37 9.56 -8.24 20.03
C THR A 37 9.53 -8.71 18.58
N PRO A 38 8.64 -8.14 17.74
CA PRO A 38 8.57 -8.48 16.32
C PRO A 38 9.81 -8.03 15.55
N GLN A 39 10.25 -8.84 14.58
CA GLN A 39 11.21 -8.41 13.57
C GLN A 39 10.44 -7.79 12.38
N VAL A 40 10.81 -6.56 12.01
CA VAL A 40 10.20 -5.82 10.89
C VAL A 40 11.22 -5.62 9.79
N ALA A 41 10.94 -6.17 8.60
CA ALA A 41 11.69 -5.88 7.40
C ALA A 41 11.16 -4.59 6.75
N ILE A 42 12.04 -3.63 6.45
CA ILE A 42 11.69 -2.34 5.85
C ILE A 42 12.19 -2.29 4.43
N ILE A 43 11.29 -2.04 3.46
CA ILE A 43 11.59 -1.97 2.02
C ILE A 43 11.36 -0.53 1.54
N PRO A 44 12.42 0.28 1.36
CA PRO A 44 12.31 1.67 0.92
C PRO A 44 12.39 1.86 -0.61
N THR A 45 12.47 0.79 -1.39
CA THR A 45 12.76 0.79 -2.83
C THR A 45 11.98 1.84 -3.62
N ALA A 46 10.69 2.02 -3.35
CA ALA A 46 9.87 3.02 -4.04
C ALA A 46 10.40 4.47 -3.88
N GLN A 47 11.24 4.74 -2.90
CA GLN A 47 11.82 6.07 -2.63
C GLN A 47 13.22 6.26 -3.21
N PHE A 48 13.83 5.20 -3.71
CA PHE A 48 15.21 5.27 -4.20
C PHE A 48 15.31 5.49 -5.71
N ASN A 49 14.27 5.99 -6.33
CA ASN A 49 14.31 6.33 -7.74
C ASN A 49 15.11 7.62 -7.97
N GLY A 50 16.33 7.49 -8.46
CA GLY A 50 17.19 8.58 -8.96
C GLY A 50 17.36 9.73 -7.97
N THR A 51 16.86 10.93 -8.33
CA THR A 51 17.05 12.18 -7.58
C THR A 51 16.41 12.21 -6.19
N HIS A 52 15.51 11.30 -5.89
CA HIS A 52 14.78 11.25 -4.62
C HIS A 52 15.48 10.42 -3.52
N ALA A 53 16.59 9.76 -3.83
CA ALA A 53 17.31 8.87 -2.91
C ALA A 53 17.68 9.52 -1.54
N LYS A 54 17.99 10.83 -1.53
CA LYS A 54 18.30 11.54 -0.27
C LYS A 54 17.08 11.68 0.64
N ILE A 55 15.90 11.98 0.07
CA ILE A 55 14.64 12.08 0.82
C ILE A 55 14.25 10.67 1.28
N GLY A 56 14.44 9.67 0.41
CA GLY A 56 14.19 8.27 0.69
C GLY A 56 14.98 7.77 1.89
N ARG A 57 16.23 8.16 2.04
CA ARG A 57 17.05 7.80 3.20
C ARG A 57 16.46 8.34 4.51
N GLY A 58 16.15 9.63 4.57
CA GLY A 58 15.56 10.23 5.76
C GLY A 58 14.21 9.61 6.16
N ASN A 59 13.39 9.27 5.17
CA ASN A 59 12.12 8.58 5.40
C ASN A 59 12.32 7.15 5.92
N MET A 60 13.30 6.43 5.38
CA MET A 60 13.64 5.09 5.84
C MET A 60 14.15 5.12 7.30
N ASP A 61 15.07 6.03 7.61
CA ASP A 61 15.60 6.18 8.97
C ASP A 61 14.49 6.54 9.97
N PHE A 62 13.55 7.41 9.57
CA PHE A 62 12.39 7.75 10.39
C PHE A 62 11.50 6.52 10.68
N ILE A 63 11.23 5.69 9.68
CA ILE A 63 10.41 4.49 9.85
C ILE A 63 11.15 3.44 10.68
N ASP A 64 12.46 3.26 10.47
CA ASP A 64 13.30 2.38 11.27
C ASP A 64 13.25 2.76 12.75
N GLU A 65 13.49 4.03 13.06
CA GLU A 65 13.40 4.55 14.42
C GLU A 65 11.99 4.38 15.00
N ARG A 66 10.95 4.63 14.19
CA ARG A 66 9.56 4.47 14.63
C ARG A 66 9.25 3.04 15.08
N PHE A 67 9.61 2.04 14.29
CA PHE A 67 9.37 0.64 14.67
C PHE A 67 10.24 0.20 15.86
N ARG A 68 11.49 0.67 15.97
CA ARG A 68 12.34 0.41 17.15
C ARG A 68 11.73 1.00 18.42
N ASN A 69 11.21 2.23 18.36
CA ASN A 69 10.53 2.87 19.50
C ASN A 69 9.22 2.16 19.90
N LEU A 70 8.62 1.36 19.01
CA LEU A 70 7.48 0.48 19.28
C LEU A 70 7.91 -0.93 19.78
N GLY A 71 9.20 -1.13 20.06
CA GLY A 71 9.74 -2.38 20.62
C GLY A 71 9.99 -3.47 19.56
N CYS A 72 10.28 -3.09 18.33
CA CYS A 72 10.62 -4.03 17.26
C CYS A 72 12.13 -4.07 17.00
N ASP A 73 12.62 -5.24 16.55
CA ASP A 73 13.87 -5.33 15.81
C ASP A 73 13.60 -5.02 14.34
N THR A 74 14.51 -4.28 13.70
CA THR A 74 14.32 -3.86 12.31
C THR A 74 15.48 -4.29 11.42
N GLN A 75 15.17 -4.65 10.18
CA GLN A 75 16.15 -4.91 9.12
C GLN A 75 15.72 -4.21 7.83
N GLN A 76 16.66 -3.55 7.17
CA GLN A 76 16.40 -2.84 5.93
C GLN A 76 16.74 -3.74 4.73
N ILE A 77 15.88 -3.74 3.71
CA ILE A 77 16.10 -4.43 2.43
C ILE A 77 16.28 -3.36 1.37
N LEU A 78 17.52 -3.13 0.99
CA LEU A 78 17.91 -2.12 0.00
C LEU A 78 17.96 -2.73 -1.40
N MET A 79 17.13 -2.24 -2.31
CA MET A 79 17.05 -2.72 -3.69
C MET A 79 16.93 -1.54 -4.67
N GLY A 80 17.58 -1.65 -5.82
CA GLY A 80 17.56 -0.64 -6.86
C GLY A 80 18.62 0.45 -6.65
N ASP A 81 18.30 1.69 -6.94
CA ASP A 81 19.24 2.82 -6.85
C ASP A 81 19.47 3.22 -5.39
N VAL A 82 20.22 2.39 -4.66
CA VAL A 82 20.51 2.65 -3.24
C VAL A 82 21.35 3.92 -3.05
N PRO A 83 21.24 4.59 -1.88
CA PRO A 83 22.03 5.78 -1.60
C PRO A 83 23.54 5.56 -1.72
N ALA A 84 24.28 6.61 -2.10
CA ALA A 84 25.73 6.56 -2.23
C ALA A 84 26.39 6.11 -0.90
N GLY A 85 27.29 5.16 -1.00
CA GLY A 85 28.00 4.56 0.15
C GLY A 85 27.30 3.33 0.74
N GLU A 86 26.11 2.97 0.23
CA GLU A 86 25.42 1.74 0.61
C GLU A 86 25.51 0.70 -0.51
N SER A 87 25.19 -0.53 -0.18
CA SER A 87 25.16 -1.65 -1.12
C SER A 87 23.78 -2.27 -1.15
N GLU A 88 23.33 -2.70 -2.32
CA GLU A 88 22.11 -3.48 -2.44
C GLU A 88 22.16 -4.76 -1.60
N THR A 89 21.02 -5.09 -0.99
CA THR A 89 20.85 -6.38 -0.33
C THR A 89 20.82 -7.50 -1.38
N ARG A 90 21.65 -8.53 -1.21
CA ARG A 90 21.69 -9.66 -2.12
C ARG A 90 20.39 -10.47 -2.03
N ASP A 91 19.94 -11.08 -3.13
CA ASP A 91 18.68 -11.82 -3.17
C ASP A 91 18.58 -12.92 -2.11
N ARG A 92 19.69 -13.61 -1.82
CA ARG A 92 19.75 -14.60 -0.74
C ARG A 92 19.48 -13.97 0.62
N ASP A 93 20.09 -12.82 0.89
CA ASP A 93 19.93 -12.13 2.16
C ASP A 93 18.51 -11.56 2.29
N ILE A 94 17.89 -11.11 1.17
CA ILE A 94 16.48 -10.70 1.13
C ILE A 94 15.57 -11.86 1.57
N GLN A 95 15.79 -13.06 1.00
CA GLN A 95 15.00 -14.24 1.35
C GLN A 95 15.16 -14.61 2.82
N ASP A 96 16.37 -14.52 3.37
CA ASP A 96 16.64 -14.81 4.77
C ASP A 96 16.01 -13.76 5.70
N ILE A 97 16.09 -12.47 5.36
CA ILE A 97 15.44 -11.39 6.11
C ILE A 97 13.92 -11.59 6.12
N LEU A 98 13.31 -11.81 4.95
CA LEU A 98 11.85 -11.99 4.85
C LEU A 98 11.37 -13.26 5.55
N ARG A 99 12.15 -14.35 5.53
CA ARG A 99 11.82 -15.58 6.26
C ARG A 99 11.79 -15.36 7.77
N ASN A 100 12.71 -14.56 8.31
CA ASN A 100 12.82 -14.27 9.74
C ASN A 100 11.90 -13.13 10.19
N ALA A 101 11.47 -12.25 9.29
CA ALA A 101 10.55 -11.16 9.61
C ALA A 101 9.20 -11.67 10.09
N HIS A 102 8.55 -10.93 10.98
CA HIS A 102 7.17 -11.11 11.41
C HIS A 102 6.23 -10.11 10.71
N ALA A 103 6.78 -8.95 10.34
CA ALA A 103 6.12 -7.98 9.49
C ALA A 103 7.08 -7.45 8.42
N VAL A 104 6.52 -7.06 7.28
CA VAL A 104 7.23 -6.36 6.19
C VAL A 104 6.55 -5.02 5.98
N PHE A 105 7.31 -3.94 6.03
CA PHE A 105 6.82 -2.59 5.79
C PHE A 105 7.42 -2.01 4.52
N VAL A 106 6.56 -1.72 3.53
CA VAL A 106 6.96 -1.15 2.23
C VAL A 106 6.63 0.34 2.21
N LEU A 107 7.64 1.19 2.01
CA LEU A 107 7.47 2.62 1.93
C LEU A 107 6.75 3.04 0.63
N GLY A 108 6.07 4.19 0.68
CA GLY A 108 5.50 4.85 -0.48
C GLY A 108 6.58 5.46 -1.38
N GLY A 109 6.18 5.99 -2.54
CA GLY A 109 7.05 6.60 -3.53
C GLY A 109 6.67 6.19 -4.95
N ASP A 110 7.64 5.95 -5.83
CA ASP A 110 7.41 5.54 -7.21
C ASP A 110 6.98 4.06 -7.29
N THR A 111 5.68 3.86 -7.54
CA THR A 111 5.10 2.51 -7.67
C THR A 111 5.64 1.75 -8.89
N ARG A 112 5.90 2.45 -10.00
CA ARG A 112 6.45 1.84 -11.23
C ARG A 112 7.84 1.28 -10.94
N TYR A 113 8.70 2.09 -10.36
CA TYR A 113 10.05 1.69 -10.00
C TYR A 113 10.08 0.52 -9.02
N LEU A 114 9.26 0.54 -7.97
CA LEU A 114 9.12 -0.59 -7.04
C LEU A 114 8.76 -1.89 -7.77
N LEU A 115 7.77 -1.85 -8.66
CA LEU A 115 7.34 -3.01 -9.44
C LEU A 115 8.41 -3.50 -10.41
N GLU A 116 9.13 -2.59 -11.08
CA GLU A 116 10.23 -2.91 -12.00
C GLU A 116 11.38 -3.60 -11.27
N VAL A 117 11.81 -3.08 -10.11
CA VAL A 117 12.89 -3.68 -9.31
C VAL A 117 12.50 -5.07 -8.81
N VAL A 118 11.31 -5.22 -8.22
CA VAL A 118 10.86 -6.51 -7.68
C VAL A 118 10.68 -7.57 -8.77
N ARG A 119 10.11 -7.19 -9.91
CA ARG A 119 9.95 -8.10 -11.06
C ARG A 119 11.30 -8.43 -11.72
N GLY A 120 12.13 -7.42 -11.92
CA GLY A 120 13.47 -7.59 -12.54
C GLY A 120 14.39 -8.50 -11.74
N ARG A 121 14.24 -8.53 -10.42
CA ARG A 121 14.96 -9.44 -9.51
C ARG A 121 14.27 -10.79 -9.30
N GLY A 122 13.11 -11.04 -9.91
CA GLY A 122 12.38 -12.30 -9.76
C GLY A 122 11.79 -12.52 -8.36
N LEU A 123 11.57 -11.45 -7.56
CA LEU A 123 11.16 -11.56 -6.16
C LEU A 123 9.63 -11.68 -5.96
N VAL A 124 8.83 -11.73 -7.03
CA VAL A 124 7.36 -11.83 -6.91
C VAL A 124 6.94 -13.06 -6.10
N ALA A 125 7.48 -14.23 -6.43
CA ALA A 125 7.20 -15.48 -5.69
C ALA A 125 7.64 -15.40 -4.22
N THR A 126 8.72 -14.67 -3.92
CA THR A 126 9.18 -14.44 -2.55
C THR A 126 8.18 -13.58 -1.77
N VAL A 127 7.60 -12.54 -2.39
CA VAL A 127 6.54 -11.72 -1.78
C VAL A 127 5.29 -12.56 -1.51
N GLU A 128 4.88 -13.40 -2.47
CA GLU A 128 3.73 -14.29 -2.31
C GLU A 128 3.95 -15.31 -1.19
N SER A 129 5.14 -15.94 -1.11
CA SER A 129 5.46 -16.89 -0.04
C SER A 129 5.49 -16.21 1.32
N THR A 130 6.02 -14.99 1.41
CA THR A 130 6.02 -14.18 2.65
C THR A 130 4.62 -14.00 3.20
N LEU A 131 3.65 -13.70 2.34
CA LEU A 131 2.23 -13.61 2.72
C LEU A 131 1.63 -14.97 3.10
N HIS A 132 1.95 -16.02 2.34
CA HIS A 132 1.48 -17.38 2.61
C HIS A 132 1.99 -17.90 3.97
N ASP A 133 3.21 -17.53 4.35
CA ASP A 133 3.82 -17.85 5.65
C ASP A 133 3.21 -17.04 6.82
N GLY A 134 2.18 -16.24 6.54
CA GLY A 134 1.43 -15.47 7.54
C GLY A 134 2.14 -14.22 8.03
N LYS A 135 3.19 -13.75 7.35
CA LYS A 135 3.83 -12.48 7.70
C LYS A 135 2.86 -11.31 7.48
N VAL A 136 2.90 -10.31 8.36
CA VAL A 136 2.09 -9.10 8.18
C VAL A 136 2.72 -8.25 7.08
N MET A 137 2.08 -8.16 5.92
CA MET A 137 2.52 -7.29 4.84
C MET A 137 1.87 -5.93 4.99
N ALA A 138 2.65 -4.91 5.29
CA ALA A 138 2.16 -3.56 5.48
C ALA A 138 2.83 -2.59 4.50
N GLY A 139 2.15 -1.51 4.16
CA GLY A 139 2.74 -0.48 3.33
C GLY A 139 1.87 0.76 3.19
N THR A 140 2.50 1.86 2.78
CA THR A 140 1.85 3.15 2.56
C THR A 140 1.93 3.57 1.11
N SER A 141 0.83 4.14 0.56
CA SER A 141 0.81 4.64 -0.82
C SER A 141 1.28 3.58 -1.83
N ALA A 142 2.38 3.81 -2.56
CA ALA A 142 2.98 2.84 -3.47
C ALA A 142 3.20 1.47 -2.79
N GLY A 143 3.66 1.45 -1.53
CA GLY A 143 3.89 0.24 -0.74
C GLY A 143 2.61 -0.52 -0.36
N PHE A 144 1.44 0.05 -0.57
CA PHE A 144 0.16 -0.64 -0.49
C PHE A 144 -0.34 -1.06 -1.87
N ILE A 145 -0.46 -0.08 -2.80
CA ILE A 145 -1.18 -0.30 -4.06
C ILE A 145 -0.46 -1.26 -5.02
N TRP A 146 0.85 -1.45 -4.89
CA TRP A 146 1.61 -2.41 -5.71
C TRP A 146 1.14 -3.86 -5.59
N LEU A 147 0.47 -4.21 -4.46
CA LEU A 147 -0.10 -5.54 -4.22
C LEU A 147 -1.40 -5.77 -4.98
N THR A 148 -2.07 -4.72 -5.45
CA THR A 148 -3.36 -4.82 -6.13
C THR A 148 -3.22 -5.29 -7.58
N LYS A 149 -4.34 -5.67 -8.20
CA LYS A 149 -4.34 -6.12 -9.60
C LYS A 149 -4.02 -4.99 -10.57
N HIS A 150 -4.60 -3.82 -10.34
CA HIS A 150 -4.27 -2.57 -11.00
C HIS A 150 -4.13 -1.48 -9.94
N CYS A 151 -3.28 -0.49 -10.18
CA CYS A 151 -3.12 0.62 -9.25
C CYS A 151 -2.93 1.95 -9.99
N MET A 152 -3.62 2.99 -9.51
CA MET A 152 -3.38 4.33 -10.02
C MET A 152 -2.18 4.94 -9.33
N SER A 153 -1.20 5.38 -10.11
CA SER A 153 0.07 5.89 -9.63
C SER A 153 0.41 7.26 -10.20
N ASP A 154 1.11 8.04 -9.42
CA ASP A 154 1.76 9.30 -9.77
C ASP A 154 3.24 9.10 -10.17
N ALA A 155 3.64 7.91 -10.58
CA ALA A 155 5.02 7.58 -10.93
C ALA A 155 5.65 8.54 -11.95
N GLU A 156 4.84 9.13 -12.85
CA GLU A 156 5.36 10.13 -13.80
C GLU A 156 5.86 11.41 -13.12
N SER A 157 5.33 11.77 -11.93
CA SER A 157 5.78 12.95 -11.18
C SER A 157 7.25 12.89 -10.76
N PHE A 158 7.81 11.69 -10.67
CA PHE A 158 9.22 11.45 -10.32
C PHE A 158 10.17 11.68 -11.51
N HIS A 159 9.63 11.79 -12.73
CA HIS A 159 10.44 11.83 -13.96
C HIS A 159 10.22 13.07 -14.80
N SER A 160 9.06 13.72 -14.71
CA SER A 160 8.67 14.81 -15.62
C SER A 160 7.71 15.82 -14.99
N SER A 161 7.68 17.02 -15.60
CA SER A 161 6.65 18.03 -15.36
C SER A 161 6.36 18.72 -16.68
N PRO A 162 5.11 18.85 -17.13
CA PRO A 162 3.89 18.36 -16.48
C PRO A 162 3.79 16.83 -16.52
N TRP A 163 3.01 16.26 -15.61
CA TRP A 163 2.81 14.82 -15.48
C TRP A 163 1.33 14.46 -15.31
N ARG A 164 1.00 13.18 -15.38
CA ARG A 164 -0.36 12.67 -15.20
C ARG A 164 -0.37 11.40 -14.36
N TYR A 165 -1.52 11.11 -13.79
CA TYR A 165 -1.74 9.78 -13.21
C TYR A 165 -1.80 8.71 -14.29
N ILE A 166 -1.26 7.54 -13.98
CA ILE A 166 -1.27 6.37 -14.85
C ILE A 166 -1.84 5.16 -14.10
N MET A 167 -2.45 4.25 -14.87
CA MET A 167 -2.86 2.94 -14.34
C MET A 167 -1.77 1.91 -14.61
N LEU A 168 -1.23 1.32 -13.55
CA LEU A 168 -0.22 0.28 -13.60
C LEU A 168 -0.85 -1.09 -13.32
N GLN A 169 -0.26 -2.14 -13.86
CA GLN A 169 -0.52 -3.50 -13.42
C GLN A 169 0.33 -3.78 -12.18
N GLY A 170 -0.31 -3.99 -11.03
CA GLY A 170 0.35 -4.39 -9.79
C GLY A 170 0.66 -5.89 -9.76
N LEU A 171 1.00 -6.44 -8.58
CA LEU A 171 1.29 -7.87 -8.43
C LEU A 171 0.05 -8.78 -8.54
N GLY A 172 -1.15 -8.23 -8.34
CA GLY A 172 -2.38 -8.99 -8.46
C GLY A 172 -2.72 -9.86 -7.24
N ILE A 173 -2.00 -9.71 -6.15
CA ILE A 173 -2.26 -10.42 -4.87
C ILE A 173 -3.63 -10.03 -4.32
N LEU A 174 -3.96 -8.74 -4.40
CA LEU A 174 -5.28 -8.23 -4.04
C LEU A 174 -6.12 -8.06 -5.34
N PRO A 175 -7.30 -8.72 -5.43
CA PRO A 175 -8.06 -8.84 -6.68
C PRO A 175 -8.94 -7.62 -6.99
N PHE A 176 -8.42 -6.41 -6.82
CA PHE A 176 -9.10 -5.16 -7.10
C PHE A 176 -8.16 -4.09 -7.68
N ALA A 177 -8.72 -2.99 -8.19
CA ALA A 177 -7.97 -1.80 -8.55
C ALA A 177 -7.76 -0.92 -7.31
N GLY A 178 -6.50 -0.57 -7.00
CA GLY A 178 -6.14 0.19 -5.81
C GLY A 178 -5.89 1.67 -6.11
N ASN A 179 -6.34 2.55 -5.21
CA ASN A 179 -5.98 3.95 -5.16
C ASN A 179 -5.62 4.36 -3.73
N ALA A 180 -4.48 5.02 -3.58
CA ALA A 180 -4.05 5.65 -2.34
C ALA A 180 -4.24 7.17 -2.44
N HIS A 181 -4.15 7.90 -1.33
CA HIS A 181 -4.32 9.37 -1.28
C HIS A 181 -5.62 9.85 -1.94
N ASP A 182 -6.72 9.13 -1.78
CA ASP A 182 -7.96 9.37 -2.52
C ASP A 182 -8.56 10.77 -2.28
N ASN A 183 -8.42 11.29 -1.07
CA ASN A 183 -8.78 12.65 -0.65
C ASN A 183 -7.60 13.63 -0.65
N GLY A 184 -6.46 13.24 -1.21
CA GLY A 184 -5.24 14.06 -1.22
C GLY A 184 -5.42 15.37 -1.97
N PRO A 185 -4.61 16.40 -1.66
CA PRO A 185 -4.64 17.68 -2.35
C PRO A 185 -4.25 17.52 -3.84
N LEU A 186 -4.58 18.53 -4.64
CA LEU A 186 -4.14 18.60 -6.03
C LEU A 186 -2.64 18.82 -6.07
N PRO A 187 -1.85 17.90 -6.65
CA PRO A 187 -0.41 18.06 -6.73
C PRO A 187 0.00 19.08 -7.79
N GLU A 188 1.14 19.73 -7.55
CA GLU A 188 1.75 20.61 -8.53
C GLU A 188 2.22 19.85 -9.78
N GLY A 189 2.12 20.48 -10.95
CA GLY A 189 2.53 19.89 -12.23
C GLY A 189 1.61 18.80 -12.80
N LEU A 190 0.53 18.45 -12.12
CA LEU A 190 -0.45 17.49 -12.61
C LEU A 190 -1.26 18.07 -13.79
N VAL A 191 -1.45 17.29 -14.85
CA VAL A 191 -2.30 17.64 -16.01
C VAL A 191 -3.18 16.45 -16.38
N PRO A 192 -4.51 16.61 -16.49
CA PRO A 192 -5.28 17.81 -16.14
C PRO A 192 -5.35 18.04 -14.62
N GLN A 193 -5.60 19.28 -14.21
CA GLN A 193 -5.78 19.69 -12.80
C GLN A 193 -7.14 19.21 -12.27
N VAL A 194 -7.24 17.92 -11.97
CA VAL A 194 -8.43 17.30 -11.38
C VAL A 194 -8.04 16.44 -10.19
N SER A 195 -8.96 16.23 -9.25
CA SER A 195 -8.66 15.50 -8.03
C SER A 195 -8.17 14.07 -8.32
N ARG A 196 -7.37 13.50 -7.41
CA ARG A 196 -6.91 12.11 -7.51
C ARG A 196 -8.09 11.14 -7.58
N ARG A 197 -9.14 11.39 -6.81
CA ARG A 197 -10.41 10.66 -6.84
C ARG A 197 -11.03 10.62 -8.24
N GLU A 198 -11.20 11.79 -8.84
CA GLU A 198 -11.78 11.89 -10.19
C GLU A 198 -10.91 11.23 -11.25
N GLN A 199 -9.58 11.35 -11.16
CA GLN A 199 -8.65 10.64 -12.04
C GLN A 199 -8.78 9.13 -11.86
N PHE A 200 -8.85 8.64 -10.61
CA PHE A 200 -9.04 7.22 -10.37
C PHE A 200 -10.35 6.71 -10.97
N GLU A 201 -11.44 7.42 -10.79
CA GLU A 201 -12.74 7.04 -11.37
C GLU A 201 -12.70 7.00 -12.91
N ARG A 202 -12.06 7.98 -13.56
CA ARG A 202 -11.88 7.98 -15.03
C ARG A 202 -11.10 6.77 -15.54
N HIS A 203 -10.01 6.40 -14.88
CA HIS A 203 -9.23 5.21 -15.25
C HIS A 203 -9.99 3.92 -14.90
N PHE A 204 -10.62 3.90 -13.73
CA PHE A 204 -11.36 2.76 -13.22
C PHE A 204 -12.54 2.38 -14.14
N ALA A 205 -13.23 3.35 -14.74
CA ALA A 205 -14.31 3.13 -15.71
C ALA A 205 -13.91 2.18 -16.85
N GLN A 206 -12.62 2.11 -17.18
CA GLN A 206 -12.08 1.30 -18.27
C GLN A 206 -11.73 -0.15 -17.86
N LEU A 207 -11.80 -0.48 -16.56
CA LEU A 207 -11.40 -1.78 -16.04
C LEU A 207 -12.51 -2.84 -16.02
N GLY A 208 -13.65 -2.55 -16.63
CA GLY A 208 -14.76 -3.48 -16.75
C GLY A 208 -15.34 -3.85 -15.38
N GLU A 209 -15.43 -5.15 -15.09
CA GLU A 209 -16.09 -5.66 -13.88
C GLU A 209 -15.16 -5.72 -12.64
N LEU A 210 -13.89 -5.34 -12.79
CA LEU A 210 -12.97 -5.34 -11.66
C LEU A 210 -13.44 -4.33 -10.59
N PRO A 211 -13.60 -4.74 -9.31
CA PRO A 211 -13.91 -3.77 -8.26
C PRO A 211 -12.73 -2.87 -7.95
N GLY A 212 -13.00 -1.69 -7.37
CA GLY A 212 -11.99 -0.76 -6.91
C GLY A 212 -12.01 -0.58 -5.40
N ILE A 213 -10.86 -0.32 -4.80
CA ILE A 213 -10.74 0.18 -3.43
C ILE A 213 -9.86 1.42 -3.42
N ALA A 214 -10.43 2.51 -2.92
CA ALA A 214 -9.74 3.78 -2.74
C ALA A 214 -9.61 4.08 -1.24
N VAL A 215 -8.41 4.47 -0.81
CA VAL A 215 -8.08 4.73 0.59
C VAL A 215 -7.62 6.17 0.75
N ASP A 216 -8.28 6.91 1.64
CA ASP A 216 -7.95 8.30 1.97
C ASP A 216 -6.59 8.40 2.67
N GLU A 217 -5.97 9.59 2.63
CA GLU A 217 -4.84 9.89 3.49
C GLU A 217 -5.21 9.69 4.96
N PHE A 218 -4.26 9.20 5.75
CA PHE A 218 -4.42 8.89 7.17
C PHE A 218 -5.46 7.80 7.47
N ALA A 219 -5.93 7.09 6.46
CA ALA A 219 -6.75 5.89 6.61
C ALA A 219 -5.99 4.67 6.12
N ALA A 220 -6.46 3.49 6.51
CA ALA A 220 -5.94 2.22 6.06
C ALA A 220 -7.05 1.20 5.84
N ILE A 221 -6.71 0.10 5.18
CA ILE A 221 -7.47 -1.14 5.20
C ILE A 221 -6.64 -2.23 5.87
N GLU A 222 -7.29 -2.99 6.73
CA GLU A 222 -6.77 -4.24 7.27
C GLU A 222 -7.46 -5.39 6.54
N VAL A 223 -6.69 -6.18 5.82
CA VAL A 223 -7.17 -7.36 5.11
C VAL A 223 -6.67 -8.60 5.83
N ARG A 224 -7.59 -9.42 6.33
CA ARG A 224 -7.28 -10.70 6.97
C ARG A 224 -8.02 -11.81 6.24
N ASN A 225 -7.30 -12.77 5.68
CA ASN A 225 -7.88 -13.87 4.90
C ASN A 225 -8.86 -13.38 3.80
N PHE A 226 -8.51 -12.29 3.12
CA PHE A 226 -9.35 -11.61 2.13
C PHE A 226 -10.65 -10.99 2.68
N MET A 227 -10.76 -10.79 3.99
CA MET A 227 -11.79 -9.97 4.61
C MET A 227 -11.19 -8.60 4.94
N CYS A 228 -11.78 -7.53 4.37
CA CYS A 228 -11.29 -6.16 4.46
C CYS A 228 -12.09 -5.35 5.48
N GLN A 229 -11.39 -4.66 6.37
CA GLN A 229 -11.96 -3.69 7.31
C GLN A 229 -11.25 -2.34 7.16
N PRO A 230 -11.97 -1.22 7.19
CA PRO A 230 -11.36 0.10 7.21
C PRO A 230 -10.78 0.40 8.59
N ARG A 231 -9.70 1.15 8.60
CA ARG A 231 -9.04 1.68 9.80
C ARG A 231 -8.81 3.17 9.61
N SER A 232 -9.34 3.97 10.51
CA SER A 232 -9.14 5.42 10.46
C SER A 232 -9.22 6.02 11.85
N PRO A 233 -8.34 6.98 12.18
CA PRO A 233 -8.43 7.77 13.41
C PRO A 233 -9.55 8.81 13.36
N ASP A 234 -10.08 9.11 12.16
CA ASP A 234 -11.12 10.12 11.93
C ASP A 234 -12.27 9.49 11.13
N PRO A 235 -13.53 9.56 11.60
CA PRO A 235 -14.68 9.02 10.89
C PRO A 235 -14.99 9.73 9.56
N ALA A 236 -14.46 10.94 9.33
CA ALA A 236 -14.64 11.65 8.06
C ALA A 236 -13.85 11.03 6.91
N ILE A 237 -12.70 10.42 7.19
CA ILE A 237 -11.83 9.73 6.22
C ILE A 237 -12.01 8.21 6.28
N GLY A 238 -11.53 7.46 5.29
CA GLY A 238 -11.67 6.01 5.29
C GLY A 238 -11.31 5.33 3.99
N ALA A 239 -11.94 4.19 3.76
CA ALA A 239 -11.81 3.44 2.53
C ALA A 239 -13.17 3.36 1.80
N HIS A 240 -13.11 3.30 0.48
CA HIS A 240 -14.28 3.27 -0.39
C HIS A 240 -14.17 2.10 -1.37
N VAL A 241 -15.28 1.38 -1.56
CA VAL A 241 -15.41 0.40 -2.65
C VAL A 241 -16.03 1.09 -3.87
N LEU A 242 -15.49 0.78 -5.03
CA LEU A 242 -16.01 1.25 -6.33
C LEU A 242 -16.43 0.07 -7.19
N ALA A 243 -17.49 0.28 -7.96
CA ALA A 243 -17.94 -0.66 -8.99
C ALA A 243 -18.48 0.07 -10.21
N ASN A 244 -18.25 -0.46 -11.41
CA ASN A 244 -18.92 -0.03 -12.62
C ASN A 244 -20.36 -0.54 -12.61
N GLY A 245 -21.34 0.35 -12.67
CA GLY A 245 -22.77 0.08 -12.69
C GLY A 245 -23.44 0.61 -13.95
N PRO A 246 -24.74 0.32 -14.15
CA PRO A 246 -25.47 0.75 -15.35
C PRO A 246 -25.59 2.27 -15.48
N ASN A 247 -25.53 2.99 -14.38
CA ASN A 247 -25.63 4.45 -14.32
C ASN A 247 -24.28 5.15 -14.11
N GLY A 248 -23.15 4.46 -14.33
CA GLY A 248 -21.80 4.96 -14.08
C GLY A 248 -21.14 4.27 -12.90
N ILE A 249 -20.12 4.91 -12.31
CA ILE A 249 -19.38 4.36 -11.19
C ILE A 249 -20.18 4.56 -9.90
N ALA A 250 -20.49 3.46 -9.22
CA ALA A 250 -20.95 3.47 -7.85
C ALA A 250 -19.74 3.53 -6.91
N ARG A 251 -19.84 4.37 -5.86
CA ARG A 251 -18.83 4.54 -4.84
C ARG A 251 -19.48 4.50 -3.47
N ARG A 252 -19.00 3.62 -2.61
CA ARG A 252 -19.53 3.47 -1.25
C ARG A 252 -18.41 3.42 -0.22
N LYS A 253 -18.52 4.25 0.81
CA LYS A 253 -17.62 4.21 1.96
C LYS A 253 -17.85 2.93 2.76
N ILE A 254 -16.79 2.25 3.16
CA ILE A 254 -16.86 1.15 4.12
C ILE A 254 -16.99 1.76 5.51
N ALA A 255 -18.15 1.56 6.16
CA ALA A 255 -18.38 2.09 7.50
C ALA A 255 -17.42 1.45 8.52
N PRO A 256 -17.02 2.17 9.58
CA PRO A 256 -16.27 1.59 10.69
C PRO A 256 -16.98 0.34 11.25
N GLY A 257 -16.21 -0.71 11.51
CA GLY A 257 -16.74 -2.01 11.98
C GLY A 257 -17.32 -2.90 10.88
N THR A 258 -17.52 -2.39 9.66
CA THR A 258 -17.98 -3.21 8.53
C THR A 258 -16.82 -4.04 7.97
N THR A 259 -17.11 -5.30 7.63
CA THR A 259 -16.16 -6.19 6.95
C THR A 259 -16.68 -6.52 5.56
N VAL A 260 -15.82 -6.40 4.54
CA VAL A 260 -16.16 -6.66 3.14
C VAL A 260 -15.27 -7.78 2.59
N GLY A 261 -15.86 -8.79 1.95
CA GLY A 261 -15.12 -9.91 1.36
C GLY A 261 -14.45 -9.53 0.05
N LEU A 262 -13.17 -9.87 -0.11
CA LEU A 262 -12.37 -9.55 -1.31
C LEU A 262 -12.25 -10.71 -2.30
N ARG A 263 -12.51 -11.95 -1.88
CA ARG A 263 -12.33 -13.15 -2.75
C ARG A 263 -13.29 -13.19 -3.93
N ASN A 264 -14.44 -12.55 -3.79
CA ASN A 264 -15.47 -12.52 -4.82
C ASN A 264 -15.69 -11.10 -5.30
N ALA A 265 -15.28 -10.82 -6.53
CA ALA A 265 -15.46 -9.53 -7.17
C ALA A 265 -16.96 -9.12 -7.22
N ALA A 266 -17.88 -10.09 -7.40
CA ALA A 266 -19.32 -9.83 -7.36
C ALA A 266 -19.75 -9.29 -5.99
N SER A 267 -19.28 -9.88 -4.87
CA SER A 267 -19.62 -9.38 -3.53
C SER A 267 -19.18 -7.95 -3.29
N LEU A 268 -18.00 -7.56 -3.80
CA LEU A 268 -17.55 -6.16 -3.74
C LEU A 268 -18.39 -5.23 -4.59
N ARG A 269 -18.75 -5.68 -5.80
CA ARG A 269 -19.66 -4.91 -6.69
C ARG A 269 -21.03 -4.74 -6.05
N ASP A 270 -21.60 -5.83 -5.53
CA ASP A 270 -22.90 -5.79 -4.86
C ASP A 270 -22.89 -4.85 -3.66
N PHE A 271 -21.79 -4.87 -2.87
CA PHE A 271 -21.62 -3.91 -1.77
C PHE A 271 -21.59 -2.47 -2.29
N ALA A 272 -20.85 -2.17 -3.36
CA ALA A 272 -20.76 -0.82 -3.92
C ALA A 272 -22.08 -0.35 -4.53
N LEU A 273 -22.82 -1.27 -5.19
CA LEU A 273 -24.07 -0.99 -5.88
C LEU A 273 -25.30 -1.01 -4.97
N SER A 274 -25.23 -1.66 -3.80
CA SER A 274 -26.34 -1.68 -2.85
C SER A 274 -26.64 -0.26 -2.36
N ILE A 275 -27.80 0.26 -2.74
CA ILE A 275 -28.30 1.53 -2.25
C ILE A 275 -28.57 1.37 -0.76
N SER A 276 -28.03 2.26 0.05
CA SER A 276 -28.50 2.42 1.42
C SER A 276 -29.85 3.15 1.28
N ASP A 277 -30.93 2.44 1.50
CA ASP A 277 -32.25 3.05 1.71
C ASP A 277 -32.20 3.98 2.93
#